data_b73760b285984dcb4bc96d4dadb8fe6f
#
_entry.id   b73760b285984dcb4bc96d4dadb8fe6f
#
_cell.length_a   1.000
_cell.length_b   1.000
_cell.length_c   1.000
_cell.angle_alpha   90.00
_cell.angle_beta   90.00
_cell.angle_gamma   90.00
#
_symmetry.space_group_name_H-M   'P 1'
#
loop_
_entity.id
_entity.type
_entity.pdbx_description
1 polymer ?
#
loop_
_entity_poly.entity_id
_entity_poly.type
_entity_poly.pdbx_seq_one_letter_code
_entity_poly.pdbx_strand_id
1 'polypeptide(L)'
;VNSTSSIFTSYADAIFSAKRGFVVIGLTGFTGSGCTKTAEILNKNKPFLLPSTYEDRPSSSDRLAALQYQNLRRIWSETPWHSYTVIEVAVVIMALLLEQALTGDQPAEFPKEVSSAAEANATNLKALTLLRRLGSLSPEECHQLIEAYEKSAQILRAIKKTTSLSQFISMMQHAGDKIRLYGGYREGTPHPNNMIVLPEAIRRILRAYRTAQARRRFVIDAFRNPFEVEYFKRRYAEFYLICLYRSPENRGQSLAMRMPRGEVEKIWEKESGRHPADGRSETDFPKNRENIAWWITGQDIPACAQKADVFISPRTGEPVHLKYQIARLLALIHKPGSLTPSRDEHAMQIAATARRMSGCLSRQVGAAVVNPLGYVLGIGWNDPPDGQIPCSLRSCEDLLEVSETDNRDYSRYEKAERFRNHIELKNGGATPFCFRSELALILKERRAEYTRALHAEENAFLQTAKMGGVSLVGSTLYTTASTCTLCAKKAYHLRIDRIVFIDQYDDMARDQTLLGGQYDIKYEQFEGITGAAYCSLFSPLIPEKDLLEDFGTGQKLAGDADTANHTSTTNGPD
;
A
#
# COMPACT_ATOMS: atom_id res chain seq x y z
N VAL A 1 23.87 -26.57 -29.18
CA VAL A 1 22.76 -25.82 -29.81
C VAL A 1 22.94 -24.38 -29.34
N ASN A 2 23.65 -23.58 -30.14
CA ASN A 2 23.80 -22.14 -29.90
C ASN A 2 22.45 -21.49 -30.23
N SER A 3 21.71 -21.10 -29.20
CA SER A 3 20.57 -20.22 -29.35
C SER A 3 21.08 -18.83 -29.74
N THR A 4 20.95 -18.50 -31.01
CA THR A 4 20.97 -17.10 -31.44
C THR A 4 19.78 -16.42 -30.74
N SER A 5 20.03 -15.81 -29.59
CA SER A 5 19.03 -14.92 -29.00
C SER A 5 18.77 -13.80 -30.00
N SER A 6 17.52 -13.51 -30.29
CA SER A 6 17.16 -12.42 -31.19
C SER A 6 17.75 -11.11 -30.71
N ILE A 7 18.06 -10.21 -31.63
CA ILE A 7 18.64 -8.90 -31.32
C ILE A 7 17.69 -8.14 -30.36
N PHE A 8 16.37 -8.13 -30.64
CA PHE A 8 15.40 -7.46 -29.79
C PHE A 8 15.30 -8.06 -28.39
N THR A 9 15.38 -9.40 -28.27
CA THR A 9 15.38 -10.07 -26.96
C THR A 9 16.59 -9.65 -26.14
N SER A 10 17.79 -9.52 -26.75
CA SER A 10 19.00 -9.10 -26.05
C SER A 10 18.94 -7.64 -25.61
N TYR A 11 18.38 -6.73 -26.42
CA TYR A 11 18.15 -5.33 -26.04
C TYR A 11 17.07 -5.21 -24.95
N ALA A 12 15.96 -5.93 -25.08
CA ALA A 12 14.91 -5.97 -24.07
C ALA A 12 15.47 -6.49 -22.74
N ASP A 13 16.25 -7.58 -22.75
CA ASP A 13 16.88 -8.13 -21.56
C ASP A 13 17.90 -7.19 -20.95
N ALA A 14 18.66 -6.44 -21.74
CA ALA A 14 19.57 -5.42 -21.23
C ALA A 14 18.83 -4.28 -20.50
N ILE A 15 17.75 -3.76 -21.08
CA ILE A 15 16.91 -2.73 -20.46
C ILE A 15 16.20 -3.30 -19.22
N PHE A 16 15.64 -4.50 -19.30
CA PHE A 16 15.01 -5.16 -18.16
C PHE A 16 16.00 -5.50 -17.06
N SER A 17 17.23 -5.93 -17.39
CA SER A 17 18.25 -6.21 -16.39
C SER A 17 18.68 -4.96 -15.63
N ALA A 18 18.72 -3.81 -16.28
CA ALA A 18 18.98 -2.52 -15.64
C ALA A 18 17.88 -2.13 -14.66
N LYS A 19 16.59 -2.31 -15.03
CA LYS A 19 15.44 -2.11 -14.13
C LYS A 19 15.38 -3.14 -13.01
N ARG A 20 15.53 -4.43 -13.33
CA ARG A 20 15.50 -5.56 -12.38
C ARG A 20 16.68 -5.57 -11.42
N GLY A 21 17.65 -4.69 -11.64
CA GLY A 21 18.87 -4.61 -10.85
C GLY A 21 18.66 -4.31 -9.37
N PHE A 22 17.49 -3.76 -8.96
CA PHE A 22 17.22 -3.40 -7.58
C PHE A 22 15.70 -3.30 -7.32
N VAL A 23 15.14 -4.30 -6.64
CA VAL A 23 13.70 -4.36 -6.32
C VAL A 23 13.51 -4.31 -4.81
N VAL A 24 12.61 -3.45 -4.36
CA VAL A 24 12.21 -3.33 -2.95
C VAL A 24 10.71 -3.56 -2.82
N ILE A 25 10.32 -4.57 -2.07
CA ILE A 25 8.93 -4.84 -1.72
C ILE A 25 8.70 -4.34 -0.30
N GLY A 26 7.77 -3.41 -0.12
CA GLY A 26 7.27 -3.00 1.18
C GLY A 26 6.04 -3.82 1.56
N LEU A 27 5.91 -4.21 2.81
CA LEU A 27 4.70 -4.84 3.34
C LEU A 27 3.99 -3.88 4.29
N THR A 28 2.66 -3.88 4.28
CA THR A 28 1.82 -3.19 5.25
C THR A 28 0.56 -3.99 5.52
N GLY A 29 -0.05 -3.76 6.67
CA GLY A 29 -1.27 -4.44 7.10
C GLY A 29 -1.36 -4.50 8.62
N PHE A 30 -2.56 -4.64 9.15
CA PHE A 30 -2.79 -4.77 10.58
C PHE A 30 -2.08 -6.00 11.17
N THR A 31 -1.75 -5.95 12.45
CA THR A 31 -1.19 -7.09 13.17
C THR A 31 -2.10 -8.32 13.01
N GLY A 32 -1.51 -9.43 12.54
CA GLY A 32 -2.24 -10.66 12.20
C GLY A 32 -2.63 -10.81 10.72
N SER A 33 -2.38 -9.81 9.85
CA SER A 33 -2.70 -9.90 8.41
C SER A 33 -1.78 -10.81 7.61
N GLY A 34 -0.59 -11.15 8.10
CA GLY A 34 0.31 -12.09 7.43
C GLY A 34 1.55 -11.49 6.77
N CYS A 35 1.94 -10.25 7.11
CA CYS A 35 3.15 -9.59 6.57
C CYS A 35 4.40 -10.48 6.77
N THR A 36 4.69 -10.90 8.00
CA THR A 36 5.86 -11.72 8.30
C THR A 36 5.86 -13.05 7.54
N LYS A 37 4.70 -13.72 7.39
CA LYS A 37 4.60 -14.94 6.60
C LYS A 37 4.89 -14.69 5.11
N THR A 38 4.48 -13.55 4.58
CA THR A 38 4.79 -13.14 3.21
C THR A 38 6.29 -12.86 3.05
N ALA A 39 6.90 -12.16 4.01
CA ALA A 39 8.35 -11.94 4.04
C ALA A 39 9.14 -13.26 4.07
N GLU A 40 8.71 -14.21 4.91
CA GLU A 40 9.32 -15.56 4.99
C GLU A 40 9.23 -16.33 3.66
N ILE A 41 8.10 -16.23 2.94
CA ILE A 41 7.95 -16.85 1.61
C ILE A 41 8.95 -16.25 0.62
N LEU A 42 9.09 -14.93 0.61
CA LEU A 42 10.01 -14.20 -0.27
C LEU A 42 11.50 -14.47 0.08
N ASN A 43 11.80 -14.74 1.33
CA ASN A 43 13.19 -15.02 1.80
C ASN A 43 13.69 -16.44 1.52
N LYS A 44 12.81 -17.37 1.10
CA LYS A 44 13.24 -18.76 0.85
C LYS A 44 14.26 -18.85 -0.27
N ASN A 45 15.27 -19.71 -0.08
CA ASN A 45 16.33 -19.95 -1.08
C ASN A 45 15.84 -20.77 -2.29
N LYS A 46 14.68 -21.39 -2.20
CA LYS A 46 14.07 -22.19 -3.28
C LYS A 46 12.70 -21.64 -3.62
N PRO A 47 12.31 -21.65 -4.91
CA PRO A 47 10.97 -21.25 -5.30
C PRO A 47 9.93 -22.18 -4.68
N PHE A 48 8.78 -21.64 -4.39
CA PHE A 48 7.63 -22.45 -4.01
C PHE A 48 6.95 -23.00 -5.26
N LEU A 49 6.43 -24.20 -5.16
CA LEU A 49 5.70 -24.83 -6.26
C LEU A 49 4.27 -24.29 -6.32
N LEU A 50 3.81 -23.98 -7.52
CA LEU A 50 2.39 -23.76 -7.82
C LEU A 50 1.78 -25.09 -8.25
N PRO A 51 0.64 -25.54 -7.69
CA PRO A 51 -0.01 -26.78 -8.06
C PRO A 51 -0.42 -26.80 -9.55
N SER A 52 -0.64 -27.99 -10.11
CA SER A 52 -1.08 -28.13 -11.50
C SER A 52 -2.48 -27.56 -11.75
N THR A 53 -3.33 -27.65 -10.74
CA THR A 53 -4.66 -27.07 -10.70
C THR A 53 -4.77 -26.12 -9.53
N TYR A 54 -5.56 -25.06 -9.70
CA TYR A 54 -5.88 -24.11 -8.63
C TYR A 54 -7.39 -24.15 -8.42
N GLU A 55 -7.82 -24.73 -7.33
CA GLU A 55 -9.24 -25.06 -7.07
C GLU A 55 -10.08 -23.83 -6.69
N ASP A 56 -9.47 -22.80 -6.16
CA ASP A 56 -10.12 -21.56 -5.70
C ASP A 56 -10.41 -20.54 -6.81
N ARG A 57 -10.65 -20.98 -8.02
CA ARG A 57 -11.02 -20.06 -9.10
C ARG A 57 -12.47 -19.63 -8.92
N PRO A 58 -12.77 -18.36 -9.20
CA PRO A 58 -14.14 -17.97 -9.44
C PRO A 58 -14.66 -18.80 -10.63
N SER A 59 -15.50 -19.78 -10.33
CA SER A 59 -16.05 -20.82 -11.20
C SER A 59 -15.02 -21.67 -11.98
N SER A 60 -15.02 -22.97 -11.74
CA SER A 60 -14.28 -23.99 -12.49
C SER A 60 -14.64 -24.03 -13.99
N SER A 61 -15.59 -23.22 -14.43
CA SER A 61 -16.06 -23.07 -15.83
C SER A 61 -15.35 -21.93 -16.59
N ASP A 62 -14.56 -21.06 -15.94
CA ASP A 62 -13.87 -19.98 -16.66
C ASP A 62 -12.58 -20.49 -17.32
N ARG A 63 -12.72 -20.88 -18.60
CA ARG A 63 -11.61 -21.32 -19.45
C ARG A 63 -10.48 -20.29 -19.52
N LEU A 64 -10.80 -18.99 -19.52
CA LEU A 64 -9.82 -17.93 -19.62
C LEU A 64 -8.94 -17.87 -18.36
N ALA A 65 -9.55 -17.91 -17.17
CA ALA A 65 -8.82 -17.95 -15.90
C ALA A 65 -7.91 -19.20 -15.81
N ALA A 66 -8.39 -20.34 -16.33
CA ALA A 66 -7.58 -21.56 -16.41
C ALA A 66 -6.34 -21.39 -17.27
N LEU A 67 -6.47 -20.79 -18.44
CA LEU A 67 -5.37 -20.54 -19.37
C LEU A 67 -4.38 -19.50 -18.80
N GLN A 68 -4.88 -18.45 -18.16
CA GLN A 68 -4.04 -17.46 -17.47
C GLN A 68 -3.21 -18.10 -16.36
N TYR A 69 -3.81 -19.01 -15.58
CA TYR A 69 -3.07 -19.73 -14.55
C TYR A 69 -2.00 -20.67 -15.13
N GLN A 70 -2.30 -21.37 -16.21
CA GLN A 70 -1.32 -22.20 -16.90
C GLN A 70 -0.16 -21.37 -17.47
N ASN A 71 -0.47 -20.21 -18.06
CA ASN A 71 0.53 -19.27 -18.55
C ASN A 71 1.43 -18.77 -17.41
N LEU A 72 0.84 -18.38 -16.26
CA LEU A 72 1.60 -18.00 -15.08
C LEU A 72 2.55 -19.11 -14.62
N ARG A 73 2.08 -20.36 -14.58
CA ARG A 73 2.93 -21.50 -14.19
C ARG A 73 4.11 -21.68 -15.14
N ARG A 74 3.89 -21.52 -16.45
CA ARG A 74 4.96 -21.58 -17.46
C ARG A 74 5.99 -20.48 -17.22
N ILE A 75 5.55 -19.21 -17.12
CA ILE A 75 6.43 -18.07 -16.85
C ILE A 75 7.20 -18.30 -15.54
N TRP A 76 6.52 -18.79 -14.50
CA TRP A 76 7.12 -19.06 -13.21
C TRP A 76 8.17 -20.17 -13.23
N SER A 77 7.97 -21.21 -14.04
CA SER A 77 8.95 -22.30 -14.19
C SER A 77 10.20 -21.89 -14.96
N GLU A 78 10.09 -20.90 -15.84
CA GLU A 78 11.19 -20.35 -16.64
C GLU A 78 11.92 -19.17 -15.96
N THR A 79 11.29 -18.57 -14.94
CA THR A 79 11.84 -17.42 -14.23
C THR A 79 12.85 -17.87 -13.15
N PRO A 80 14.10 -17.41 -13.19
CA PRO A 80 15.07 -17.76 -12.15
C PRO A 80 14.64 -17.21 -10.80
N TRP A 81 14.62 -18.08 -9.79
CA TRP A 81 14.28 -17.68 -8.44
C TRP A 81 15.45 -16.94 -7.79
N HIS A 82 15.12 -15.83 -7.15
CA HIS A 82 16.04 -15.08 -6.32
C HIS A 82 15.37 -14.73 -4.99
N SER A 83 15.97 -15.17 -3.88
CA SER A 83 15.48 -14.84 -2.55
C SER A 83 15.59 -13.35 -2.25
N TYR A 84 14.63 -12.84 -1.50
CA TYR A 84 14.62 -11.47 -1.01
C TYR A 84 15.25 -11.39 0.38
N THR A 85 16.14 -10.44 0.61
CA THR A 85 16.68 -10.14 1.94
C THR A 85 15.61 -9.41 2.75
N VAL A 86 15.24 -9.96 3.91
CA VAL A 86 14.23 -9.37 4.78
C VAL A 86 14.86 -8.30 5.67
N ILE A 87 14.26 -7.12 5.66
CA ILE A 87 14.54 -6.04 6.61
C ILE A 87 13.31 -5.89 7.51
N GLU A 88 13.43 -6.36 8.73
CA GLU A 88 12.37 -6.24 9.74
C GLU A 88 12.42 -4.83 10.36
N VAL A 89 11.36 -4.03 10.20
CA VAL A 89 11.30 -2.67 10.78
C VAL A 89 11.44 -2.71 12.31
N ALA A 90 10.90 -3.75 12.96
CA ALA A 90 11.08 -3.96 14.39
C ALA A 90 12.55 -4.14 14.78
N VAL A 91 13.36 -4.83 13.96
CA VAL A 91 14.81 -4.96 14.20
C VAL A 91 15.51 -3.62 14.02
N VAL A 92 15.10 -2.81 13.05
CA VAL A 92 15.67 -1.46 12.87
C VAL A 92 15.35 -0.55 14.06
N ILE A 93 14.12 -0.60 14.57
CA ILE A 93 13.73 0.11 15.80
C ILE A 93 14.60 -0.37 16.98
N MET A 94 14.75 -1.67 17.15
CA MET A 94 15.62 -2.25 18.19
C MET A 94 17.08 -1.79 18.04
N ALA A 95 17.61 -1.76 16.81
CA ALA A 95 18.98 -1.30 16.54
C ALA A 95 19.17 0.17 16.95
N LEU A 96 18.20 1.03 16.68
CA LEU A 96 18.22 2.45 17.11
C LEU A 96 18.12 2.59 18.63
N LEU A 97 17.34 1.74 19.32
CA LEU A 97 17.29 1.72 20.77
C LEU A 97 18.62 1.24 21.39
N LEU A 98 19.22 0.19 20.84
CA LEU A 98 20.52 -0.32 21.28
C LEU A 98 21.62 0.71 21.04
N GLU A 99 21.61 1.40 19.91
CA GLU A 99 22.52 2.52 19.65
C GLU A 99 22.39 3.62 20.68
N GLN A 100 21.17 4.03 21.01
CA GLN A 100 20.90 5.04 22.04
C GLN A 100 21.33 4.56 23.44
N ALA A 101 21.11 3.30 23.77
CA ALA A 101 21.54 2.73 25.04
C ALA A 101 23.08 2.77 25.22
N LEU A 102 23.84 2.55 24.14
CA LEU A 102 25.31 2.60 24.14
C LEU A 102 25.86 4.03 24.27
N THR A 103 25.12 5.04 23.82
CA THR A 103 25.52 6.46 23.94
C THR A 103 25.23 7.05 25.32
N GLY A 104 24.57 6.30 26.21
CA GLY A 104 24.21 6.73 27.56
C GLY A 104 23.02 7.67 27.64
N ASP A 105 22.35 7.93 26.53
CA ASP A 105 21.17 8.81 26.48
C ASP A 105 19.88 8.02 26.79
N GLN A 106 19.77 7.53 28.02
CA GLN A 106 18.65 6.72 28.50
C GLN A 106 17.76 7.51 29.46
N PRO A 107 16.48 7.80 29.11
CA PRO A 107 15.53 8.33 30.07
C PRO A 107 15.10 7.25 31.08
N ALA A 108 14.46 7.68 32.18
CA ALA A 108 14.06 6.77 33.27
C ALA A 108 13.12 5.64 32.82
N GLU A 109 12.30 5.90 31.78
CA GLU A 109 11.34 4.94 31.22
C GLU A 109 11.95 4.04 30.14
N PHE A 110 13.27 4.14 29.89
CA PHE A 110 13.92 3.33 28.86
C PHE A 110 13.80 1.84 29.19
N PRO A 111 13.49 0.96 28.23
CA PRO A 111 13.32 -0.48 28.51
C PRO A 111 14.60 -1.11 29.07
N LYS A 112 14.51 -1.61 30.30
CA LYS A 112 15.66 -2.20 31.03
C LYS A 112 16.28 -3.38 30.31
N GLU A 113 15.45 -4.20 29.67
CA GLU A 113 15.88 -5.36 28.86
C GLU A 113 16.78 -4.93 27.71
N VAL A 114 16.49 -3.77 27.09
CA VAL A 114 17.31 -3.19 26.00
C VAL A 114 18.64 -2.68 26.55
N SER A 115 18.62 -1.96 27.68
CA SER A 115 19.84 -1.43 28.33
C SER A 115 20.79 -2.57 28.69
N SER A 116 20.30 -3.58 29.41
CA SER A 116 21.10 -4.73 29.80
C SER A 116 21.66 -5.51 28.60
N ALA A 117 20.85 -5.65 27.53
CA ALA A 117 21.31 -6.31 26.30
C ALA A 117 22.37 -5.48 25.56
N ALA A 118 22.27 -4.14 25.58
CA ALA A 118 23.25 -3.24 24.97
C ALA A 118 24.60 -3.36 25.68
N GLU A 119 24.62 -3.30 27.02
CA GLU A 119 25.82 -3.45 27.83
C GLU A 119 26.51 -4.80 27.60
N ALA A 120 25.75 -5.91 27.64
CA ALA A 120 26.27 -7.26 27.44
C ALA A 120 26.83 -7.50 26.02
N ASN A 121 26.50 -6.69 25.03
CA ASN A 121 26.89 -6.85 23.64
C ASN A 121 27.57 -5.60 23.05
N ALA A 122 28.08 -4.70 23.86
CA ALA A 122 28.57 -3.38 23.44
C ALA A 122 29.57 -3.44 22.27
N THR A 123 30.53 -4.35 22.31
CA THR A 123 31.55 -4.53 21.26
C THR A 123 30.91 -4.84 19.90
N ASN A 124 29.95 -5.77 19.87
CA ASN A 124 29.29 -6.22 18.63
C ASN A 124 28.28 -5.21 18.08
N LEU A 125 27.83 -4.27 18.91
CA LEU A 125 26.83 -3.28 18.55
C LEU A 125 27.41 -1.89 18.22
N LYS A 126 28.72 -1.69 18.41
CA LYS A 126 29.39 -0.39 18.19
C LYS A 126 29.12 0.18 16.81
N ALA A 127 29.01 -0.65 15.78
CA ALA A 127 28.75 -0.24 14.41
C ALA A 127 27.31 0.31 14.18
N LEU A 128 26.39 0.20 15.17
CA LEU A 128 25.06 0.82 15.06
C LEU A 128 25.11 2.35 14.98
N THR A 129 26.15 2.99 15.49
CA THR A 129 26.37 4.43 15.32
C THR A 129 26.45 4.85 13.85
N LEU A 130 26.78 3.93 12.95
CA LEU A 130 26.78 4.14 11.51
C LEU A 130 25.37 4.36 10.96
N LEU A 131 24.30 3.98 11.66
CA LEU A 131 22.91 4.24 11.26
C LEU A 131 22.59 5.73 11.17
N ARG A 132 23.25 6.57 11.97
CA ARG A 132 23.03 8.03 12.00
C ARG A 132 24.10 8.83 11.26
N ARG A 133 25.19 8.22 10.87
CA ARG A 133 26.31 8.89 10.22
C ARG A 133 25.91 9.43 8.83
N LEU A 134 26.25 10.66 8.55
CA LEU A 134 26.09 11.25 7.22
C LEU A 134 27.18 10.74 6.26
N GLY A 135 26.84 10.59 4.98
CA GLY A 135 27.77 10.17 3.92
C GLY A 135 27.72 8.68 3.57
N SER A 136 28.67 8.26 2.74
CA SER A 136 28.82 6.86 2.33
C SER A 136 29.66 6.07 3.33
N LEU A 137 29.32 4.77 3.45
CA LEU A 137 30.07 3.83 4.24
C LEU A 137 31.08 3.08 3.34
N SER A 138 32.22 2.74 3.88
CA SER A 138 33.17 1.83 3.23
C SER A 138 32.59 0.41 3.17
N PRO A 139 33.12 -0.49 2.32
CA PRO A 139 32.70 -1.89 2.32
C PRO A 139 32.87 -2.58 3.68
N GLU A 140 33.93 -2.26 4.42
CA GLU A 140 34.22 -2.78 5.75
C GLU A 140 33.15 -2.31 6.76
N GLU A 141 32.85 -1.00 6.79
CA GLU A 141 31.79 -0.44 7.62
C GLU A 141 30.42 -1.03 7.29
N CYS A 142 30.17 -1.34 6.02
CA CYS A 142 28.94 -2.02 5.60
C CYS A 142 28.84 -3.43 6.20
N HIS A 143 29.93 -4.21 6.22
CA HIS A 143 29.93 -5.53 6.86
C HIS A 143 29.68 -5.42 8.36
N GLN A 144 30.39 -4.53 9.05
CA GLN A 144 30.20 -4.31 10.48
C GLN A 144 28.77 -3.88 10.83
N LEU A 145 28.16 -3.02 9.99
CA LEU A 145 26.76 -2.60 10.19
C LEU A 145 25.78 -3.77 10.02
N ILE A 146 26.02 -4.65 9.04
CA ILE A 146 25.19 -5.85 8.83
C ILE A 146 25.28 -6.77 10.04
N GLU A 147 26.49 -7.07 10.52
CA GLU A 147 26.70 -7.90 11.70
C GLU A 147 25.99 -7.34 12.94
N ALA A 148 26.11 -6.02 13.17
CA ALA A 148 25.44 -5.34 14.28
C ALA A 148 23.90 -5.38 14.13
N TYR A 149 23.37 -5.24 12.91
CA TYR A 149 21.94 -5.39 12.62
C TYR A 149 21.45 -6.83 12.88
N GLU A 150 22.19 -7.84 12.43
CA GLU A 150 21.85 -9.25 12.66
C GLU A 150 21.93 -9.60 14.15
N LYS A 151 22.88 -9.02 14.89
CA LYS A 151 22.94 -9.12 16.34
C LYS A 151 21.74 -8.48 17.02
N SER A 152 21.29 -7.33 16.54
CA SER A 152 20.07 -6.66 17.02
C SER A 152 18.82 -7.54 16.80
N ALA A 153 18.77 -8.29 15.69
CA ALA A 153 17.71 -9.25 15.43
C ALA A 153 17.72 -10.43 16.42
N GLN A 154 18.90 -10.92 16.81
CA GLN A 154 19.03 -11.98 17.83
C GLN A 154 18.54 -11.46 19.19
N ILE A 155 18.93 -10.26 19.59
CA ILE A 155 18.50 -9.61 20.83
C ILE A 155 16.97 -9.40 20.83
N LEU A 156 16.41 -8.87 19.76
CA LEU A 156 14.97 -8.70 19.62
C LEU A 156 14.21 -10.01 19.84
N ARG A 157 14.69 -11.11 19.21
CA ARG A 157 14.07 -12.43 19.35
C ARG A 157 14.22 -12.99 20.77
N ALA A 158 15.31 -12.70 21.47
CA ALA A 158 15.50 -13.07 22.86
C ALA A 158 14.52 -12.34 23.78
N ILE A 159 14.41 -11.01 23.67
CA ILE A 159 13.45 -10.20 24.43
C ILE A 159 12.00 -10.65 24.16
N LYS A 160 11.66 -10.93 22.90
CA LYS A 160 10.32 -11.43 22.53
C LYS A 160 9.95 -12.77 23.17
N LYS A 161 10.94 -13.62 23.49
CA LYS A 161 10.71 -14.91 24.16
C LYS A 161 10.46 -14.76 25.66
N THR A 162 11.01 -13.72 26.28
CA THR A 162 10.90 -13.46 27.73
C THR A 162 9.76 -12.54 28.10
N THR A 163 9.16 -11.85 27.13
CA THR A 163 8.09 -10.88 27.32
C THR A 163 6.78 -11.42 26.73
N SER A 164 5.61 -11.04 27.29
CA SER A 164 4.33 -11.36 26.65
C SER A 164 4.24 -10.71 25.27
N LEU A 165 3.53 -11.34 24.33
CA LEU A 165 3.45 -10.84 22.96
C LEU A 165 2.84 -9.44 22.89
N SER A 166 1.83 -9.15 23.71
CA SER A 166 1.17 -7.83 23.76
C SER A 166 2.09 -6.75 24.30
N GLN A 167 2.80 -7.03 25.41
CA GLN A 167 3.79 -6.10 25.97
C GLN A 167 4.92 -5.83 24.97
N PHE A 168 5.40 -6.87 24.30
CA PHE A 168 6.44 -6.73 23.27
C PHE A 168 5.96 -5.83 22.11
N ILE A 169 4.76 -6.07 21.57
CA ILE A 169 4.19 -5.25 20.48
C ILE A 169 4.00 -3.81 20.95
N SER A 170 3.42 -3.60 22.13
CA SER A 170 3.21 -2.26 22.70
C SER A 170 4.53 -1.50 22.87
N MET A 171 5.57 -2.15 23.39
CA MET A 171 6.92 -1.57 23.54
C MET A 171 7.49 -1.13 22.18
N MET A 172 7.41 -2.00 21.17
CA MET A 172 7.94 -1.69 19.84
C MET A 172 7.15 -0.61 19.12
N GLN A 173 5.82 -0.58 19.27
CA GLN A 173 4.96 0.48 18.75
C GLN A 173 5.30 1.83 19.40
N HIS A 174 5.42 1.87 20.73
CA HIS A 174 5.77 3.08 21.47
C HIS A 174 7.16 3.61 21.09
N ALA A 175 8.14 2.71 21.00
CA ALA A 175 9.48 3.07 20.56
C ALA A 175 9.51 3.65 19.14
N GLY A 176 8.79 3.02 18.22
CA GLY A 176 8.66 3.51 16.85
C GLY A 176 8.04 4.90 16.76
N ASP A 177 6.99 5.15 17.53
CA ASP A 177 6.32 6.47 17.59
C ASP A 177 7.26 7.54 18.18
N LYS A 178 7.98 7.25 19.28
CA LYS A 178 8.98 8.16 19.86
C LYS A 178 10.13 8.45 18.89
N ILE A 179 10.64 7.46 18.18
CA ILE A 179 11.70 7.66 17.17
C ILE A 179 11.23 8.61 16.06
N ARG A 180 10.00 8.44 15.56
CA ARG A 180 9.43 9.33 14.53
C ARG A 180 9.22 10.75 15.04
N LEU A 181 8.82 10.89 16.29
CA LEU A 181 8.48 12.18 16.88
C LEU A 181 9.72 12.95 17.36
N TYR A 182 10.62 12.27 18.07
CA TYR A 182 11.77 12.89 18.75
C TYR A 182 13.13 12.50 18.15
N GLY A 183 13.16 11.57 17.18
CA GLY A 183 14.41 11.05 16.63
C GLY A 183 15.08 9.96 17.47
N GLY A 184 14.54 9.64 18.64
CA GLY A 184 15.00 8.64 19.59
C GLY A 184 13.95 8.33 20.65
N TYR A 185 14.29 7.57 21.68
CA TYR A 185 13.37 7.22 22.76
C TYR A 185 13.19 8.34 23.80
N ARG A 186 14.19 9.23 23.93
CA ARG A 186 14.11 10.39 24.83
C ARG A 186 13.12 11.42 24.29
N GLU A 187 12.23 11.87 25.15
CA GLU A 187 11.30 12.96 24.82
C GLU A 187 12.05 14.28 24.66
N GLY A 188 11.62 15.07 23.73
CA GLY A 188 12.17 16.37 23.39
C GLY A 188 11.19 17.18 22.56
N THR A 189 11.65 18.25 21.92
CA THR A 189 10.80 19.01 21.01
C THR A 189 10.57 18.23 19.71
N PRO A 190 9.30 17.99 19.32
CA PRO A 190 8.99 17.38 18.05
C PRO A 190 9.59 18.15 16.87
N HIS A 191 10.26 17.46 15.96
CA HIS A 191 10.86 18.08 14.80
C HIS A 191 10.54 17.29 13.52
N PRO A 192 10.12 17.94 12.41
CA PRO A 192 9.73 17.24 11.17
C PRO A 192 10.81 16.32 10.61
N ASN A 193 12.09 16.65 10.74
CA ASN A 193 13.20 15.81 10.27
C ASN A 193 13.32 14.48 11.02
N ASN A 194 12.71 14.33 12.20
CA ASN A 194 12.73 13.07 12.93
C ASN A 194 11.95 11.97 12.22
N MET A 195 10.95 12.35 11.40
CA MET A 195 10.18 11.43 10.58
C MET A 195 11.03 10.60 9.61
N ILE A 196 12.18 11.11 9.19
CA ILE A 196 13.06 10.40 8.26
C ILE A 196 14.10 9.52 8.95
N VAL A 197 14.23 9.56 10.27
CA VAL A 197 15.24 8.76 11.01
C VAL A 197 15.07 7.28 10.76
N LEU A 198 13.86 6.75 10.92
CA LEU A 198 13.59 5.33 10.73
C LEU A 198 13.71 4.89 9.25
N PRO A 199 13.09 5.56 8.27
CA PRO A 199 13.28 5.18 6.87
C PRO A 199 14.72 5.36 6.38
N GLU A 200 15.46 6.34 6.91
CA GLU A 200 16.88 6.51 6.58
C GLU A 200 17.75 5.38 7.15
N ALA A 201 17.47 4.93 8.38
CA ALA A 201 18.15 3.76 8.96
C ALA A 201 17.88 2.50 8.13
N ILE A 202 16.64 2.25 7.71
CA ILE A 202 16.28 1.16 6.80
C ILE A 202 17.07 1.28 5.49
N ARG A 203 17.11 2.47 4.87
CA ARG A 203 17.85 2.72 3.64
C ARG A 203 19.36 2.42 3.77
N ARG A 204 19.95 2.75 4.91
CA ARG A 204 21.38 2.46 5.17
C ARG A 204 21.66 0.97 5.25
N ILE A 205 20.80 0.22 5.91
CA ILE A 205 20.90 -1.24 5.98
C ILE A 205 20.76 -1.86 4.58
N LEU A 206 19.76 -1.42 3.78
CA LEU A 206 19.62 -1.85 2.38
C LEU A 206 20.91 -1.59 1.58
N ARG A 207 21.47 -0.39 1.74
CA ARG A 207 22.71 0.00 1.06
C ARG A 207 23.92 -0.82 1.53
N ALA A 208 24.01 -1.11 2.82
CA ALA A 208 25.08 -1.97 3.36
C ALA A 208 25.03 -3.36 2.75
N TYR A 209 23.86 -4.02 2.73
CA TYR A 209 23.68 -5.33 2.08
C TYR A 209 24.00 -5.29 0.57
N ARG A 210 23.62 -4.20 -0.11
CA ARG A 210 23.94 -4.03 -1.53
C ARG A 210 25.45 -3.90 -1.76
N THR A 211 26.15 -3.14 -0.93
CA THR A 211 27.58 -2.87 -1.08
C THR A 211 28.42 -4.07 -0.66
N ALA A 212 28.15 -4.65 0.50
CA ALA A 212 28.96 -5.72 1.08
C ALA A 212 28.65 -7.11 0.49
N GLN A 213 27.38 -7.39 0.16
CA GLN A 213 26.92 -8.73 -0.24
C GLN A 213 26.28 -8.77 -1.64
N ALA A 214 26.35 -7.70 -2.42
CA ALA A 214 25.75 -7.56 -3.75
C ALA A 214 24.25 -7.91 -3.80
N ARG A 215 23.53 -7.83 -2.64
CA ARG A 215 22.09 -8.09 -2.58
C ARG A 215 21.34 -7.01 -3.34
N ARG A 216 20.34 -7.41 -4.11
CA ARG A 216 19.58 -6.51 -4.98
C ARG A 216 18.08 -6.59 -4.80
N ARG A 217 17.57 -7.53 -4.02
CA ARG A 217 16.15 -7.79 -3.77
C ARG A 217 15.88 -7.78 -2.29
N PHE A 218 14.94 -6.92 -1.91
CA PHE A 218 14.63 -6.68 -0.50
C PHE A 218 13.14 -6.73 -0.25
N VAL A 219 12.76 -7.20 0.93
CA VAL A 219 11.42 -7.05 1.47
C VAL A 219 11.49 -6.38 2.84
N ILE A 220 10.69 -5.34 3.04
CA ILE A 220 10.63 -4.57 4.29
C ILE A 220 9.36 -4.96 5.04
N ASP A 221 9.51 -5.59 6.23
CA ASP A 221 8.42 -6.08 7.09
C ASP A 221 8.39 -5.28 8.41
N ALA A 222 7.43 -4.37 8.64
CA ALA A 222 6.40 -3.85 7.78
C ALA A 222 6.25 -2.35 8.04
N PHE A 223 5.81 -1.62 7.03
CA PHE A 223 5.50 -0.20 7.17
C PHE A 223 4.20 -0.01 7.95
N ARG A 224 4.19 1.01 8.82
CA ARG A 224 3.03 1.36 9.64
C ARG A 224 2.69 2.84 9.62
N ASN A 225 3.52 3.65 8.98
CA ASN A 225 3.29 5.09 8.82
C ASN A 225 3.35 5.48 7.34
N PRO A 226 2.39 6.29 6.83
CA PRO A 226 2.27 6.62 5.42
C PRO A 226 3.42 7.49 4.87
N PHE A 227 4.12 8.24 5.74
CA PHE A 227 5.28 9.04 5.33
C PHE A 227 6.50 8.16 5.04
N GLU A 228 6.68 7.08 5.80
CA GLU A 228 7.72 6.07 5.51
C GLU A 228 7.50 5.44 4.13
N VAL A 229 6.26 5.09 3.81
CA VAL A 229 5.88 4.57 2.49
C VAL A 229 6.23 5.58 1.40
N GLU A 230 5.85 6.85 1.59
CA GLU A 230 6.11 7.90 0.62
C GLU A 230 7.60 8.14 0.43
N TYR A 231 8.40 8.08 1.52
CA TYR A 231 9.86 8.17 1.45
C TYR A 231 10.45 7.13 0.49
N PHE A 232 10.00 5.88 0.56
CA PHE A 232 10.49 4.80 -0.30
C PHE A 232 9.95 4.91 -1.73
N LYS A 233 8.67 5.24 -1.92
CA LYS A 233 8.07 5.44 -3.26
C LYS A 233 8.77 6.53 -4.06
N ARG A 234 9.21 7.60 -3.41
CA ARG A 234 9.91 8.71 -4.09
C ARG A 234 11.39 8.42 -4.38
N ARG A 235 11.99 7.45 -3.73
CA ARG A 235 13.43 7.14 -3.86
C ARG A 235 13.74 5.95 -4.74
N TYR A 236 12.82 5.01 -4.84
CA TYR A 236 13.06 3.76 -5.57
C TYR A 236 12.03 3.58 -6.67
N ALA A 237 12.49 3.52 -7.92
CA ALA A 237 11.61 3.32 -9.07
C ALA A 237 10.88 1.96 -9.02
N GLU A 238 11.60 0.91 -8.59
CA GLU A 238 11.05 -0.44 -8.42
C GLU A 238 10.72 -0.72 -6.94
N PHE A 239 9.91 0.16 -6.35
CA PHE A 239 9.33 -0.04 -5.03
C PHE A 239 7.85 -0.37 -5.17
N TYR A 240 7.45 -1.52 -4.63
CA TYR A 240 6.08 -2.00 -4.64
C TYR A 240 5.59 -2.21 -3.21
N LEU A 241 4.52 -1.51 -2.82
CA LEU A 241 3.91 -1.71 -1.51
C LEU A 241 2.78 -2.74 -1.61
N ILE A 242 2.92 -3.83 -0.89
CA ILE A 242 1.88 -4.86 -0.74
C ILE A 242 1.10 -4.59 0.54
N CYS A 243 -0.20 -4.39 0.43
CA CYS A 243 -1.12 -4.37 1.55
C CYS A 243 -1.68 -5.79 1.78
N LEU A 244 -1.39 -6.36 2.95
CA LEU A 244 -1.94 -7.64 3.39
C LEU A 244 -3.22 -7.38 4.18
N TYR A 245 -4.34 -7.93 3.70
CA TYR A 245 -5.64 -7.78 4.35
C TYR A 245 -6.16 -9.13 4.85
N ARG A 246 -6.71 -9.12 6.04
CA ARG A 246 -7.59 -10.17 6.60
C ARG A 246 -8.72 -9.51 7.36
N SER A 247 -9.90 -10.12 7.33
CA SER A 247 -11.01 -9.61 8.14
C SER A 247 -10.65 -9.56 9.63
N PRO A 248 -11.26 -8.67 10.42
CA PRO A 248 -11.02 -8.59 11.86
C PRO A 248 -11.21 -9.95 12.58
N GLU A 249 -12.20 -10.73 12.15
CA GLU A 249 -12.49 -12.07 12.70
C GLU A 249 -11.32 -13.02 12.44
N ASN A 250 -10.84 -13.10 11.20
CA ASN A 250 -9.73 -13.98 10.81
C ASN A 250 -8.40 -13.55 11.44
N ARG A 251 -8.18 -12.22 11.61
CA ARG A 251 -7.02 -11.70 12.36
C ARG A 251 -7.11 -12.07 13.84
N GLY A 252 -8.31 -11.88 14.44
CA GLY A 252 -8.57 -12.22 15.83
C GLY A 252 -8.34 -13.70 16.11
N GLN A 253 -8.84 -14.60 15.28
CA GLN A 253 -8.60 -16.04 15.39
C GLN A 253 -7.10 -16.39 15.36
N SER A 254 -6.33 -15.74 14.48
CA SER A 254 -4.89 -16.01 14.39
C SER A 254 -4.09 -15.52 15.61
N LEU A 255 -4.62 -14.57 16.37
CA LEU A 255 -4.00 -13.97 17.55
C LEU A 255 -4.57 -14.52 18.87
N ALA A 256 -5.79 -15.06 18.86
CA ALA A 256 -6.52 -15.52 20.05
C ALA A 256 -5.75 -16.54 20.89
N MET A 257 -4.91 -17.38 20.26
CA MET A 257 -4.06 -18.35 20.96
C MET A 257 -2.84 -17.71 21.62
N ARG A 258 -2.55 -16.43 21.36
CA ARG A 258 -1.31 -15.77 21.77
C ARG A 258 -1.51 -14.58 22.69
N MET A 259 -2.70 -13.98 22.66
CA MET A 259 -3.02 -12.81 23.49
C MET A 259 -4.55 -12.66 23.70
N PRO A 260 -4.99 -12.06 24.83
CA PRO A 260 -6.38 -11.76 25.09
C PRO A 260 -6.99 -10.80 24.04
N ARG A 261 -8.28 -10.97 23.74
CA ARG A 261 -9.01 -10.18 22.74
C ARG A 261 -8.93 -8.66 22.98
N GLY A 262 -9.10 -8.21 24.23
CA GLY A 262 -9.03 -6.78 24.55
C GLY A 262 -7.65 -6.14 24.32
N GLU A 263 -6.56 -6.92 24.39
CA GLU A 263 -5.22 -6.46 24.04
C GLU A 263 -5.04 -6.37 22.52
N VAL A 264 -5.61 -7.31 21.78
CA VAL A 264 -5.63 -7.26 20.30
C VAL A 264 -6.36 -6.02 19.79
N GLU A 265 -7.52 -5.71 20.39
CA GLU A 265 -8.32 -4.54 20.03
C GLU A 265 -7.55 -3.22 20.27
N LYS A 266 -6.87 -3.07 21.40
CA LYS A 266 -6.01 -1.91 21.68
C LYS A 266 -4.86 -1.73 20.66
N ILE A 267 -4.25 -2.85 20.23
CA ILE A 267 -3.20 -2.82 19.21
C ILE A 267 -3.77 -2.32 17.88
N TRP A 268 -4.92 -2.85 17.46
CA TRP A 268 -5.55 -2.45 16.19
C TRP A 268 -6.07 -1.01 16.23
N GLU A 269 -6.59 -0.56 17.36
CA GLU A 269 -7.00 0.83 17.55
C GLU A 269 -5.82 1.77 17.32
N LYS A 270 -4.67 1.48 17.92
CA LYS A 270 -3.45 2.24 17.71
C LYS A 270 -2.97 2.19 16.24
N GLU A 271 -3.07 1.04 15.59
CA GLU A 271 -2.71 0.84 14.18
C GLU A 271 -3.67 1.54 13.20
N SER A 272 -4.90 1.85 13.62
CA SER A 272 -5.91 2.51 12.80
C SER A 272 -5.73 4.03 12.65
N GLY A 273 -4.68 4.62 13.23
CA GLY A 273 -4.48 6.07 13.26
C GLY A 273 -5.43 6.80 14.22
N ARG A 274 -6.28 6.05 14.95
CA ARG A 274 -7.13 6.58 16.00
C ARG A 274 -6.35 6.55 17.31
N HIS A 275 -5.95 7.70 17.83
CA HIS A 275 -5.26 7.73 19.11
C HIS A 275 -6.26 7.72 20.27
N PRO A 276 -6.17 6.72 21.17
CA PRO A 276 -7.02 6.66 22.37
C PRO A 276 -6.58 7.63 23.47
N ALA A 277 -5.59 8.46 23.20
CA ALA A 277 -4.82 9.13 24.24
C ALA A 277 -5.61 10.04 25.17
N ASP A 278 -6.91 10.26 25.08
CA ASP A 278 -7.63 11.08 26.06
C ASP A 278 -9.16 10.93 26.08
N GLY A 279 -9.76 9.84 25.64
CA GLY A 279 -11.23 9.68 25.64
C GLY A 279 -11.95 10.69 24.75
N ARG A 280 -11.26 11.21 23.73
CA ARG A 280 -11.78 12.25 22.84
C ARG A 280 -12.50 11.59 21.66
N SER A 281 -13.67 12.12 21.37
CA SER A 281 -14.45 11.74 20.20
C SER A 281 -13.67 12.09 18.91
N GLU A 282 -14.02 11.48 17.78
CA GLU A 282 -13.49 11.82 16.43
C GLU A 282 -13.58 13.31 16.07
N THR A 283 -14.25 14.12 16.90
CA THR A 283 -14.46 15.55 16.74
C THR A 283 -13.35 16.42 17.33
N ASP A 284 -12.47 15.86 18.16
CA ASP A 284 -11.42 16.64 18.82
C ASP A 284 -10.14 16.63 17.98
N PHE A 285 -10.02 17.59 17.09
CA PHE A 285 -8.73 17.92 16.48
C PHE A 285 -7.72 18.28 17.58
N PRO A 286 -6.47 17.79 17.49
CA PRO A 286 -5.44 18.16 18.46
C PRO A 286 -5.25 19.69 18.47
N LYS A 287 -5.47 20.29 19.64
CA LYS A 287 -5.46 21.75 19.80
C LYS A 287 -4.07 22.35 19.92
N ASN A 288 -3.04 21.53 20.15
CA ASN A 288 -1.68 22.00 20.30
C ASN A 288 -0.73 21.30 19.29
N ARG A 289 0.42 21.94 19.07
CA ARG A 289 1.43 21.53 18.08
C ARG A 289 1.99 20.13 18.36
N GLU A 290 2.09 19.73 19.61
CA GLU A 290 2.56 18.41 20.01
C GLU A 290 1.56 17.32 19.65
N ASN A 291 0.28 17.54 19.89
CA ASN A 291 -0.77 16.58 19.55
C ASN A 291 -0.90 16.38 18.02
N ILE A 292 -0.69 17.45 17.23
CA ILE A 292 -0.64 17.34 15.76
C ILE A 292 0.57 16.51 15.33
N ALA A 293 1.74 16.75 15.94
CA ALA A 293 2.94 15.99 15.64
C ALA A 293 2.75 14.50 15.98
N TRP A 294 2.18 14.16 17.13
CA TRP A 294 1.84 12.79 17.49
C TRP A 294 0.90 12.13 16.48
N TRP A 295 -0.11 12.84 16.01
CA TRP A 295 -1.05 12.33 15.01
C TRP A 295 -0.37 12.01 13.67
N ILE A 296 0.56 12.87 13.23
CA ILE A 296 1.32 12.66 11.98
C ILE A 296 2.33 11.52 12.11
N THR A 297 2.98 11.38 13.28
CA THR A 297 4.07 10.40 13.48
C THR A 297 3.59 9.03 13.90
N GLY A 298 2.35 8.92 14.35
CA GLY A 298 1.72 7.67 14.78
C GLY A 298 1.57 6.64 13.66
N GLN A 299 1.11 5.46 14.06
CA GLN A 299 0.79 4.40 13.11
C GLN A 299 -0.55 4.70 12.43
N ASP A 300 -0.62 4.49 11.12
CA ASP A 300 -1.84 4.63 10.32
C ASP A 300 -1.81 3.62 9.15
N ILE A 301 -2.27 2.40 9.45
CA ILE A 301 -2.33 1.33 8.45
C ILE A 301 -3.34 1.64 7.33
N PRO A 302 -4.53 2.21 7.61
CA PRO A 302 -5.44 2.63 6.55
C PRO A 302 -4.81 3.61 5.55
N ALA A 303 -4.07 4.61 6.03
CA ALA A 303 -3.37 5.55 5.15
C ALA A 303 -2.21 4.88 4.39
N CYS A 304 -1.52 3.90 4.98
CA CYS A 304 -0.55 3.06 4.25
C CYS A 304 -1.24 2.24 3.15
N ALA A 305 -2.40 1.63 3.43
CA ALA A 305 -3.17 0.86 2.45
C ALA A 305 -3.62 1.71 1.26
N GLN A 306 -4.01 2.96 1.48
CA GLN A 306 -4.35 3.89 0.39
C GLN A 306 -3.19 4.20 -0.55
N LYS A 307 -1.96 3.99 -0.10
CA LYS A 307 -0.72 4.16 -0.87
C LYS A 307 -0.23 2.85 -1.47
N ALA A 308 -0.88 1.71 -1.17
CA ALA A 308 -0.44 0.41 -1.66
C ALA A 308 -0.66 0.26 -3.17
N ASP A 309 0.20 -0.54 -3.77
CA ASP A 309 0.20 -0.88 -5.19
C ASP A 309 -0.45 -2.23 -5.45
N VAL A 310 -0.34 -3.13 -4.46
CA VAL A 310 -0.77 -4.52 -4.55
C VAL A 310 -1.56 -4.88 -3.30
N PHE A 311 -2.67 -5.57 -3.48
CA PHE A 311 -3.56 -6.00 -2.41
C PHE A 311 -3.67 -7.52 -2.42
N ILE A 312 -3.36 -8.15 -1.30
CA ILE A 312 -3.39 -9.59 -1.12
C ILE A 312 -4.15 -9.94 0.15
N SER A 313 -5.12 -10.84 0.04
CA SER A 313 -5.86 -11.38 1.19
C SER A 313 -5.43 -12.81 1.49
N PRO A 314 -4.51 -13.04 2.44
CA PRO A 314 -4.13 -14.39 2.83
C PRO A 314 -5.31 -15.09 3.48
N ARG A 315 -5.83 -16.14 2.83
CA ARG A 315 -6.96 -16.93 3.33
C ARG A 315 -6.49 -17.93 4.40
N THR A 316 -7.31 -18.12 5.42
CA THR A 316 -7.02 -19.10 6.48
C THR A 316 -7.12 -20.51 5.90
N GLY A 317 -6.09 -21.34 6.10
CA GLY A 317 -6.06 -22.71 5.56
C GLY A 317 -5.64 -22.83 4.08
N GLU A 318 -5.51 -21.72 3.35
CA GLU A 318 -5.20 -21.72 1.91
C GLU A 318 -3.83 -21.07 1.58
N PRO A 319 -2.72 -21.71 1.89
CA PRO A 319 -1.39 -21.15 1.61
C PRO A 319 -1.10 -21.04 0.11
N VAL A 320 -1.84 -21.77 -0.73
CA VAL A 320 -1.70 -21.75 -2.21
C VAL A 320 -2.16 -20.42 -2.77
N HIS A 321 -3.25 -19.84 -2.24
CA HIS A 321 -3.74 -18.54 -2.69
C HIS A 321 -2.70 -17.43 -2.51
N LEU A 322 -2.10 -17.32 -1.33
CA LEU A 322 -1.03 -16.36 -1.07
C LEU A 322 0.17 -16.55 -2.02
N LYS A 323 0.59 -17.79 -2.23
CA LYS A 323 1.69 -18.11 -3.14
C LYS A 323 1.37 -17.74 -4.60
N TYR A 324 0.14 -18.00 -5.03
CA TYR A 324 -0.34 -17.61 -6.36
C TYR A 324 -0.25 -16.09 -6.58
N GLN A 325 -0.74 -15.30 -5.62
CA GLN A 325 -0.70 -13.84 -5.71
C GLN A 325 0.74 -13.31 -5.73
N ILE A 326 1.61 -13.86 -4.90
CA ILE A 326 3.05 -13.52 -4.90
C ILE A 326 3.69 -13.90 -6.25
N ALA A 327 3.45 -15.11 -6.75
CA ALA A 327 4.00 -15.55 -8.03
C ALA A 327 3.56 -14.66 -9.19
N ARG A 328 2.29 -14.27 -9.21
CA ARG A 328 1.73 -13.36 -10.21
C ARG A 328 2.42 -12.00 -10.20
N LEU A 329 2.58 -11.40 -9.01
CA LEU A 329 3.30 -10.14 -8.86
C LEU A 329 4.76 -10.26 -9.32
N LEU A 330 5.47 -11.28 -8.88
CA LEU A 330 6.87 -11.48 -9.24
C LEU A 330 7.05 -11.76 -10.74
N ALA A 331 6.15 -12.51 -11.36
CA ALA A 331 6.16 -12.73 -12.81
C ALA A 331 6.03 -11.38 -13.56
N LEU A 332 5.12 -10.51 -13.14
CA LEU A 332 4.94 -9.18 -13.74
C LEU A 332 6.12 -8.25 -13.46
N ILE A 333 6.74 -8.30 -12.29
CA ILE A 333 7.98 -7.55 -12.01
C ILE A 333 9.12 -8.03 -12.93
N HIS A 334 9.20 -9.33 -13.17
CA HIS A 334 10.23 -9.90 -14.04
C HIS A 334 9.99 -9.62 -15.53
N LYS A 335 8.74 -9.77 -15.98
CA LYS A 335 8.35 -9.57 -17.37
C LYS A 335 7.05 -8.77 -17.42
N PRO A 336 7.13 -7.42 -17.37
CA PRO A 336 5.96 -6.56 -17.51
C PRO A 336 5.18 -6.88 -18.78
N GLY A 337 3.84 -6.87 -18.69
CA GLY A 337 2.94 -7.21 -19.79
C GLY A 337 2.79 -8.69 -20.09
N SER A 338 3.49 -9.59 -19.36
CA SER A 338 3.38 -11.04 -19.56
C SER A 338 2.03 -11.65 -19.16
N LEU A 339 1.28 -10.93 -18.34
CA LEU A 339 -0.07 -11.29 -17.91
C LEU A 339 -0.98 -10.08 -18.10
N THR A 340 -2.24 -10.33 -18.43
CA THR A 340 -3.26 -9.27 -18.53
C THR A 340 -3.89 -9.00 -17.16
N PRO A 341 -4.38 -7.76 -16.90
CA PRO A 341 -5.13 -7.48 -15.69
C PRO A 341 -6.43 -8.29 -15.63
N SER A 342 -6.88 -8.59 -14.43
CA SER A 342 -8.22 -9.13 -14.20
C SER A 342 -9.29 -8.04 -14.41
N ARG A 343 -10.56 -8.45 -14.55
CA ARG A 343 -11.68 -7.49 -14.60
C ARG A 343 -11.74 -6.61 -13.37
N ASP A 344 -11.49 -7.18 -12.19
CA ASP A 344 -11.48 -6.43 -10.93
C ASP A 344 -10.33 -5.42 -10.87
N GLU A 345 -9.14 -5.78 -11.33
CA GLU A 345 -8.01 -4.85 -11.41
C GLU A 345 -8.28 -3.71 -12.40
N HIS A 346 -8.86 -4.01 -13.54
CA HIS A 346 -9.22 -2.99 -14.53
C HIS A 346 -10.27 -2.02 -13.97
N ALA A 347 -11.34 -2.53 -13.40
CA ALA A 347 -12.41 -1.72 -12.83
C ALA A 347 -11.95 -0.90 -11.61
N MET A 348 -11.13 -1.50 -10.73
CA MET A 348 -10.56 -0.79 -9.58
C MET A 348 -9.56 0.28 -10.02
N GLN A 349 -8.80 0.05 -11.09
CA GLN A 349 -7.92 1.08 -11.66
C GLN A 349 -8.71 2.29 -12.17
N ILE A 350 -9.88 2.08 -12.79
CA ILE A 350 -10.76 3.18 -13.20
C ILE A 350 -11.22 3.97 -11.97
N ALA A 351 -11.70 3.29 -10.92
CA ALA A 351 -12.08 3.94 -9.66
C ALA A 351 -10.90 4.69 -9.02
N ALA A 352 -9.71 4.09 -9.00
CA ALA A 352 -8.50 4.72 -8.46
C ALA A 352 -8.05 5.95 -9.27
N THR A 353 -8.31 5.96 -10.57
CA THR A 353 -8.05 7.12 -11.44
C THR A 353 -9.09 8.21 -11.19
N ALA A 354 -10.38 7.86 -11.10
CA ALA A 354 -11.47 8.79 -10.81
C ALA A 354 -11.26 9.53 -9.48
N ARG A 355 -10.70 8.86 -8.46
CA ARG A 355 -10.35 9.47 -7.16
C ARG A 355 -9.53 10.75 -7.30
N ARG A 356 -8.68 10.86 -8.32
CA ARG A 356 -7.80 12.03 -8.53
C ARG A 356 -8.55 13.28 -9.00
N MET A 357 -9.79 13.12 -9.46
CA MET A 357 -10.67 14.24 -9.81
C MET A 357 -11.26 14.93 -8.58
N SER A 358 -11.22 14.29 -7.42
CA SER A 358 -11.82 14.82 -6.20
C SER A 358 -11.09 16.05 -5.68
N GLY A 359 -11.82 17.15 -5.51
CA GLY A 359 -11.39 18.36 -4.80
C GLY A 359 -11.69 18.37 -3.30
N CYS A 360 -12.02 17.21 -2.73
CA CYS A 360 -12.28 17.08 -1.29
C CYS A 360 -10.97 17.17 -0.49
N LEU A 361 -10.96 17.99 0.56
CA LEU A 361 -9.80 18.20 1.45
C LEU A 361 -9.61 17.07 2.47
N SER A 362 -10.66 16.29 2.74
CA SER A 362 -10.60 15.22 3.73
C SER A 362 -10.03 13.95 3.09
N ARG A 363 -10.85 13.18 2.43
CA ARG A 363 -10.48 11.91 1.80
C ARG A 363 -10.97 11.92 0.37
N GLN A 364 -10.06 11.68 -0.56
CA GLN A 364 -10.41 11.50 -1.96
C GLN A 364 -10.85 10.06 -2.20
N VAL A 365 -12.03 9.87 -2.75
CA VAL A 365 -12.62 8.58 -3.06
C VAL A 365 -13.04 8.55 -4.52
N GLY A 366 -12.85 7.43 -5.18
CA GLY A 366 -13.33 7.18 -6.53
C GLY A 366 -14.11 5.87 -6.58
N ALA A 367 -15.08 5.81 -7.47
CA ALA A 367 -15.93 4.65 -7.66
C ALA A 367 -16.19 4.38 -9.14
N ALA A 368 -16.44 3.11 -9.47
CA ALA A 368 -16.88 2.68 -10.80
C ALA A 368 -17.95 1.59 -10.66
N VAL A 369 -19.02 1.70 -11.45
CA VAL A 369 -20.06 0.68 -11.54
C VAL A 369 -19.89 -0.08 -12.85
N VAL A 370 -19.78 -1.41 -12.76
CA VAL A 370 -19.52 -2.29 -13.90
C VAL A 370 -20.63 -3.34 -14.00
N ASN A 371 -21.21 -3.50 -15.17
CA ASN A 371 -22.26 -4.50 -15.38
C ASN A 371 -21.70 -5.94 -15.44
N PRO A 372 -22.54 -6.97 -15.41
CA PRO A 372 -22.10 -8.38 -15.46
C PRO A 372 -21.28 -8.74 -16.70
N LEU A 373 -21.44 -7.98 -17.79
CA LEU A 373 -20.68 -8.18 -19.04
C LEU A 373 -19.28 -7.54 -18.99
N GLY A 374 -18.97 -6.73 -17.98
CA GLY A 374 -17.68 -6.07 -17.81
C GLY A 374 -17.63 -4.64 -18.36
N TYR A 375 -18.75 -4.06 -18.79
CA TYR A 375 -18.80 -2.67 -19.24
C TYR A 375 -19.00 -1.71 -18.07
N VAL A 376 -18.26 -0.59 -18.09
CA VAL A 376 -18.40 0.49 -17.12
C VAL A 376 -19.68 1.27 -17.43
N LEU A 377 -20.57 1.33 -16.46
CA LEU A 377 -21.85 2.06 -16.57
C LEU A 377 -21.77 3.47 -16.00
N GLY A 378 -20.98 3.66 -14.94
CA GLY A 378 -20.81 4.96 -14.30
C GLY A 378 -19.50 5.05 -13.54
N ILE A 379 -18.94 6.26 -13.48
CA ILE A 379 -17.73 6.59 -12.75
C ILE A 379 -18.03 7.77 -11.85
N GLY A 380 -17.58 7.73 -10.60
CA GLY A 380 -17.82 8.80 -9.64
C GLY A 380 -16.60 9.10 -8.79
N TRP A 381 -16.57 10.31 -8.29
CA TRP A 381 -15.61 10.77 -7.27
C TRP A 381 -16.35 11.69 -6.28
N ASN A 382 -15.82 11.79 -5.08
CA ASN A 382 -16.46 12.60 -4.05
C ASN A 382 -16.13 14.09 -4.26
N ASP A 383 -17.10 14.84 -4.75
CA ASP A 383 -16.98 16.28 -5.02
C ASP A 383 -18.35 16.96 -4.86
N PRO A 384 -18.42 18.28 -4.68
CA PRO A 384 -19.70 18.99 -4.78
C PRO A 384 -20.42 18.69 -6.10
N PRO A 385 -21.75 18.86 -6.15
CA PRO A 385 -22.49 18.74 -7.39
C PRO A 385 -21.90 19.59 -8.51
N ASP A 386 -22.08 19.11 -9.74
CA ASP A 386 -21.64 19.79 -10.96
C ASP A 386 -22.09 21.27 -10.98
N GLY A 387 -21.16 22.17 -11.32
CA GLY A 387 -21.37 23.62 -11.27
C GLY A 387 -21.08 24.28 -9.92
N GLN A 388 -20.74 23.51 -8.87
CA GLN A 388 -20.30 24.06 -7.58
C GLN A 388 -18.77 23.97 -7.44
N ILE A 389 -18.18 24.96 -6.74
CA ILE A 389 -16.72 25.02 -6.55
C ILE A 389 -16.27 23.98 -5.52
N PRO A 390 -15.26 23.14 -5.85
CA PRO A 390 -14.62 22.19 -4.91
C PRO A 390 -14.02 22.89 -3.69
N CYS A 391 -13.98 22.18 -2.55
CA CYS A 391 -13.39 22.74 -1.32
C CYS A 391 -11.92 23.12 -1.46
N SER A 392 -11.16 22.43 -2.30
CA SER A 392 -9.74 22.71 -2.57
C SER A 392 -9.49 24.04 -3.30
N LEU A 393 -10.51 24.61 -3.92
CA LEU A 393 -10.45 25.88 -4.66
C LEU A 393 -11.12 27.05 -3.91
N ARG A 394 -11.44 26.87 -2.64
CA ARG A 394 -12.11 27.88 -1.78
C ARG A 394 -11.20 28.17 -0.60
N SER A 395 -10.85 29.43 -0.38
CA SER A 395 -9.96 29.84 0.70
C SER A 395 -10.67 30.55 1.85
N CYS A 396 -10.00 30.62 3.01
CA CYS A 396 -10.44 31.41 4.15
C CYS A 396 -10.48 32.91 3.78
N GLU A 397 -9.47 33.39 3.04
CA GLU A 397 -9.36 34.79 2.60
C GLU A 397 -10.51 35.18 1.70
N ASP A 398 -10.81 34.39 0.66
CA ASP A 398 -11.93 34.64 -0.25
C ASP A 398 -13.26 34.73 0.50
N LEU A 399 -13.49 33.86 1.52
CA LEU A 399 -14.70 33.93 2.33
C LEU A 399 -14.81 35.23 3.12
N LEU A 400 -13.70 35.72 3.67
CA LEU A 400 -13.67 36.95 4.49
C LEU A 400 -13.80 38.22 3.65
N GLU A 401 -13.33 38.22 2.41
CA GLU A 401 -13.41 39.34 1.46
C GLU A 401 -14.75 39.44 0.74
N VAL A 402 -15.51 38.35 0.67
CA VAL A 402 -16.79 38.30 -0.05
C VAL A 402 -17.83 39.21 0.60
N SER A 403 -18.40 40.12 -0.21
CA SER A 403 -19.59 40.88 0.20
C SER A 403 -20.83 39.98 0.31
N GLU A 404 -21.74 40.29 1.22
CA GLU A 404 -22.89 39.42 1.53
C GLU A 404 -23.82 39.16 0.32
N THR A 405 -23.78 39.97 -0.72
CA THR A 405 -24.83 40.02 -1.75
C THR A 405 -24.52 39.29 -3.04
N ASP A 406 -23.26 39.14 -3.47
CA ASP A 406 -23.00 38.78 -4.88
C ASP A 406 -22.27 37.46 -5.15
N ASN A 407 -21.69 36.82 -4.14
CA ASN A 407 -20.94 35.58 -4.38
C ASN A 407 -21.77 34.33 -4.04
N ARG A 408 -22.06 33.49 -5.05
CA ARG A 408 -22.82 32.24 -4.92
C ARG A 408 -21.94 31.06 -4.45
N ASP A 409 -20.63 31.25 -4.39
CA ASP A 409 -19.67 30.19 -4.06
C ASP A 409 -19.68 29.81 -2.58
N TYR A 410 -20.20 30.72 -1.74
CA TYR A 410 -20.36 30.55 -0.31
C TYR A 410 -21.82 30.64 0.11
N SER A 411 -22.24 29.69 0.94
CA SER A 411 -23.59 29.62 1.47
C SER A 411 -23.88 30.75 2.46
N ARG A 412 -25.18 31.01 2.73
CA ARG A 412 -25.58 31.95 3.79
C ARG A 412 -25.01 31.58 5.16
N TYR A 413 -24.86 30.28 5.46
CA TYR A 413 -24.28 29.80 6.70
C TYR A 413 -22.79 30.14 6.82
N GLU A 414 -22.05 30.11 5.72
CA GLU A 414 -20.62 30.45 5.68
C GLU A 414 -20.41 31.96 5.78
N LYS A 415 -21.32 32.76 5.19
CA LYS A 415 -21.30 34.21 5.27
C LYS A 415 -21.78 34.76 6.62
N ALA A 416 -22.47 33.95 7.43
CA ALA A 416 -22.93 34.37 8.74
C ALA A 416 -21.77 34.74 9.68
N GLU A 417 -21.93 35.80 10.46
CA GLU A 417 -20.92 36.36 11.36
C GLU A 417 -20.26 35.31 12.24
N ARG A 418 -21.04 34.38 12.81
CA ARG A 418 -20.52 33.30 13.66
C ARG A 418 -19.50 32.40 12.94
N PHE A 419 -19.73 32.10 11.65
CA PHE A 419 -18.83 31.24 10.87
C PHE A 419 -17.61 32.04 10.42
N ARG A 420 -17.80 33.28 9.94
CA ARG A 420 -16.71 34.19 9.53
C ARG A 420 -15.75 34.46 10.69
N ASN A 421 -16.25 34.80 11.88
CA ASN A 421 -15.43 35.00 13.08
C ASN A 421 -14.62 33.75 13.44
N HIS A 422 -15.20 32.54 13.27
CA HIS A 422 -14.49 31.30 13.49
C HIS A 422 -13.34 31.10 12.48
N ILE A 423 -13.55 31.43 11.20
CA ILE A 423 -12.51 31.34 10.15
C ILE A 423 -11.43 32.42 10.35
N GLU A 424 -11.80 33.63 10.72
CA GLU A 424 -10.87 34.73 11.01
C GLU A 424 -9.91 34.37 12.15
N LEU A 425 -10.42 33.77 13.23
CA LEU A 425 -9.61 33.30 14.36
C LEU A 425 -8.55 32.25 13.95
N LYS A 426 -8.76 31.54 12.86
CA LYS A 426 -7.77 30.58 12.33
C LYS A 426 -6.61 31.25 11.63
N ASN A 427 -6.75 32.49 11.20
CA ASN A 427 -5.75 33.24 10.43
C ASN A 427 -5.17 32.41 9.26
N GLY A 428 -6.05 31.74 8.51
CA GLY A 428 -5.68 30.75 7.49
C GLY A 428 -5.24 31.35 6.14
N GLY A 429 -5.42 32.66 5.92
CA GLY A 429 -5.08 33.32 4.66
C GLY A 429 -5.69 32.61 3.44
N ALA A 430 -4.90 32.41 2.39
CA ALA A 430 -5.31 31.71 1.16
C ALA A 430 -5.46 30.19 1.32
N THR A 431 -5.44 29.63 2.54
CA THR A 431 -5.61 28.18 2.73
C THR A 431 -7.05 27.72 2.53
N PRO A 432 -7.28 26.59 1.87
CA PRO A 432 -8.63 26.05 1.70
C PRO A 432 -9.19 25.50 3.02
N PHE A 433 -10.51 25.46 3.14
CA PHE A 433 -11.20 24.93 4.31
C PHE A 433 -12.34 23.96 3.96
N CYS A 434 -12.61 23.03 4.88
CA CYS A 434 -13.73 22.10 4.76
C CYS A 434 -14.92 22.61 5.58
N PHE A 435 -16.00 23.04 4.92
CA PHE A 435 -17.21 23.53 5.57
C PHE A 435 -17.73 22.60 6.67
N ARG A 436 -17.86 21.30 6.37
CA ARG A 436 -18.32 20.29 7.35
C ARG A 436 -17.43 20.24 8.59
N SER A 437 -16.11 20.30 8.41
CA SER A 437 -15.18 20.24 9.54
C SER A 437 -15.25 21.48 10.39
N GLU A 438 -15.32 22.67 9.77
CA GLU A 438 -15.42 23.94 10.51
C GLU A 438 -16.77 24.06 11.22
N LEU A 439 -17.85 23.67 10.54
CA LEU A 439 -19.18 23.69 11.16
C LEU A 439 -19.28 22.71 12.34
N ALA A 440 -18.64 21.54 12.24
CA ALA A 440 -18.59 20.58 13.34
C ALA A 440 -17.88 21.13 14.59
N LEU A 441 -16.85 21.95 14.41
CA LEU A 441 -16.17 22.64 15.52
C LEU A 441 -17.07 23.71 16.17
N ILE A 442 -17.83 24.44 15.35
CA ILE A 442 -18.77 25.48 15.82
C ILE A 442 -19.96 24.88 16.57
N LEU A 443 -20.53 23.80 16.04
CA LEU A 443 -21.73 23.15 16.59
C LEU A 443 -21.38 22.10 17.67
N LYS A 444 -20.13 21.68 17.77
CA LYS A 444 -19.67 20.54 18.58
C LYS A 444 -20.40 19.24 18.21
N GLU A 445 -20.83 19.13 16.95
CA GLU A 445 -21.55 17.99 16.40
C GLU A 445 -21.11 17.73 14.97
N ARG A 446 -20.83 16.46 14.63
CA ARG A 446 -20.42 16.06 13.30
C ARG A 446 -21.53 15.27 12.62
N ARG A 447 -22.14 15.85 11.59
CA ARG A 447 -23.19 15.22 10.79
C ARG A 447 -22.72 14.99 9.36
N ALA A 448 -23.12 13.85 8.79
CA ALA A 448 -22.77 13.49 7.43
C ALA A 448 -23.49 14.37 6.40
N GLU A 449 -24.72 14.78 6.67
CA GLU A 449 -25.55 15.61 5.81
C GLU A 449 -25.01 17.03 5.59
N TYR A 450 -24.07 17.50 6.42
CA TYR A 450 -23.43 18.81 6.21
C TYR A 450 -22.26 18.76 5.22
N THR A 451 -21.97 17.60 4.63
CA THR A 451 -20.96 17.51 3.58
C THR A 451 -21.46 18.22 2.31
N ARG A 452 -20.59 18.98 1.68
CA ARG A 452 -20.89 19.60 0.38
C ARG A 452 -20.73 18.59 -0.78
N ALA A 453 -19.88 17.59 -0.58
CA ALA A 453 -19.57 16.61 -1.60
C ALA A 453 -20.62 15.50 -1.64
N LEU A 454 -21.03 15.10 -2.83
CA LEU A 454 -21.60 13.79 -3.10
C LEU A 454 -20.56 12.74 -2.77
N HIS A 455 -20.97 11.56 -2.34
CA HIS A 455 -20.04 10.44 -2.24
C HIS A 455 -19.71 9.88 -3.62
N ALA A 456 -18.53 9.27 -3.78
CA ALA A 456 -18.09 8.74 -5.06
C ALA A 456 -19.05 7.70 -5.64
N GLU A 457 -19.55 6.81 -4.79
CA GLU A 457 -20.52 5.78 -5.13
C GLU A 457 -21.84 6.39 -5.59
N GLU A 458 -22.33 7.37 -4.82
CA GLU A 458 -23.55 8.13 -5.17
C GLU A 458 -23.40 8.84 -6.50
N ASN A 459 -22.27 9.52 -6.72
CA ASN A 459 -21.99 10.20 -7.98
C ASN A 459 -21.95 9.22 -9.16
N ALA A 460 -21.36 8.02 -8.99
CA ALA A 460 -21.36 6.98 -10.03
C ALA A 460 -22.78 6.49 -10.37
N PHE A 461 -23.66 6.33 -9.38
CA PHE A 461 -25.06 5.98 -9.61
C PHE A 461 -25.84 7.10 -10.31
N LEU A 462 -25.66 8.35 -9.88
CA LEU A 462 -26.32 9.50 -10.45
C LEU A 462 -25.85 9.79 -11.88
N GLN A 463 -24.57 9.55 -12.20
CA GLN A 463 -24.06 9.68 -13.56
C GLN A 463 -24.82 8.75 -14.51
N THR A 464 -25.05 7.50 -14.11
CA THR A 464 -25.83 6.55 -14.93
C THR A 464 -27.24 7.07 -15.18
N ALA A 465 -27.88 7.63 -14.17
CA ALA A 465 -29.23 8.23 -14.33
C ALA A 465 -29.22 9.46 -15.25
N LYS A 466 -28.21 10.34 -15.14
CA LYS A 466 -28.06 11.53 -16.01
C LYS A 466 -27.86 11.17 -17.49
N MET A 467 -27.28 10.03 -17.80
CA MET A 467 -26.96 9.59 -19.16
C MET A 467 -28.08 8.77 -19.84
N GLY A 468 -29.30 8.87 -19.35
CA GLY A 468 -30.46 8.21 -19.95
C GLY A 468 -30.89 6.89 -19.31
N GLY A 469 -30.21 6.49 -18.25
CA GLY A 469 -30.61 5.37 -17.39
C GLY A 469 -30.36 3.98 -18.01
N VAL A 470 -29.43 3.24 -17.44
CA VAL A 470 -29.25 1.81 -17.68
C VAL A 470 -29.49 1.10 -16.35
N SER A 471 -30.10 -0.08 -16.37
CA SER A 471 -30.30 -0.88 -15.15
C SER A 471 -28.96 -1.21 -14.49
N LEU A 472 -28.89 -0.95 -13.19
CA LEU A 472 -27.73 -1.30 -12.36
C LEU A 472 -27.87 -2.67 -11.68
N VAL A 473 -29.00 -3.34 -11.87
CA VAL A 473 -29.27 -4.68 -11.29
C VAL A 473 -28.19 -5.67 -11.72
N GLY A 474 -27.65 -6.40 -10.77
CA GLY A 474 -26.60 -7.39 -11.02
C GLY A 474 -25.20 -6.81 -11.24
N SER A 475 -25.04 -5.47 -11.17
CA SER A 475 -23.75 -4.81 -11.37
C SER A 475 -22.82 -4.97 -10.16
N THR A 476 -21.53 -4.73 -10.37
CA THR A 476 -20.51 -4.64 -9.32
C THR A 476 -20.10 -3.18 -9.12
N LEU A 477 -20.10 -2.72 -7.88
CA LEU A 477 -19.55 -1.44 -7.47
C LEU A 477 -18.09 -1.64 -7.02
N TYR A 478 -17.17 -0.93 -7.66
CA TYR A 478 -15.78 -0.81 -7.23
C TYR A 478 -15.57 0.56 -6.60
N THR A 479 -14.97 0.59 -5.41
CA THR A 479 -14.73 1.87 -4.70
C THR A 479 -13.40 1.84 -3.97
N THR A 480 -12.69 2.96 -3.95
CA THR A 480 -11.39 3.05 -3.27
C THR A 480 -11.50 3.14 -1.74
N ALA A 481 -12.71 3.32 -1.22
CA ALA A 481 -13.04 3.25 0.20
C ALA A 481 -14.30 2.42 0.39
N SER A 482 -14.44 1.72 1.51
CA SER A 482 -15.67 0.99 1.82
C SER A 482 -16.88 1.93 1.87
N THR A 483 -18.05 1.42 1.48
CA THR A 483 -19.28 2.21 1.43
C THR A 483 -19.73 2.62 2.83
N CYS A 484 -20.16 3.87 2.98
CA CYS A 484 -20.88 4.28 4.19
C CYS A 484 -22.33 3.75 4.17
N THR A 485 -23.01 3.82 5.30
CA THR A 485 -24.42 3.34 5.45
C THR A 485 -25.37 3.98 4.42
N LEU A 486 -25.17 5.26 4.06
CA LEU A 486 -26.00 5.95 3.08
C LEU A 486 -25.81 5.40 1.66
N CYS A 487 -24.55 5.16 1.25
CA CYS A 487 -24.24 4.57 -0.06
C CYS A 487 -24.61 3.08 -0.10
N ALA A 488 -24.44 2.35 0.99
CA ALA A 488 -24.85 0.96 1.11
C ALA A 488 -26.38 0.78 0.90
N LYS A 489 -27.21 1.66 1.49
CA LYS A 489 -28.67 1.67 1.27
C LYS A 489 -29.02 1.88 -0.21
N LYS A 490 -28.32 2.78 -0.89
CA LYS A 490 -28.53 3.03 -2.32
C LYS A 490 -28.10 1.83 -3.16
N ALA A 491 -26.92 1.25 -2.88
CA ALA A 491 -26.44 0.05 -3.55
C ALA A 491 -27.43 -1.13 -3.38
N TYR A 492 -27.93 -1.34 -2.17
CA TYR A 492 -28.93 -2.37 -1.87
C TYR A 492 -30.23 -2.14 -2.66
N HIS A 493 -30.75 -0.90 -2.66
CA HIS A 493 -31.97 -0.53 -3.39
C HIS A 493 -31.83 -0.70 -4.91
N LEU A 494 -30.66 -0.38 -5.44
CA LEU A 494 -30.31 -0.55 -6.86
C LEU A 494 -29.99 -1.98 -7.27
N ARG A 495 -30.01 -2.93 -6.31
CA ARG A 495 -29.67 -4.33 -6.51
C ARG A 495 -28.28 -4.54 -7.10
N ILE A 496 -27.31 -3.88 -6.52
CA ILE A 496 -25.92 -4.17 -6.79
C ILE A 496 -25.60 -5.54 -6.19
N ASP A 497 -25.06 -6.46 -6.97
CA ASP A 497 -24.75 -7.81 -6.51
C ASP A 497 -23.45 -7.91 -5.71
N ARG A 498 -22.50 -7.03 -6.01
CA ARG A 498 -21.16 -7.10 -5.43
C ARG A 498 -20.59 -5.70 -5.18
N ILE A 499 -19.95 -5.51 -4.04
CA ILE A 499 -19.20 -4.30 -3.70
C ILE A 499 -17.76 -4.72 -3.41
N VAL A 500 -16.81 -4.15 -4.17
CA VAL A 500 -15.37 -4.37 -4.03
C VAL A 500 -14.70 -3.08 -3.59
N PHE A 501 -13.94 -3.11 -2.49
CA PHE A 501 -13.34 -1.90 -1.92
C PHE A 501 -11.86 -2.12 -1.53
N ILE A 502 -11.09 -1.03 -1.51
CA ILE A 502 -9.67 -1.07 -1.11
C ILE A 502 -9.53 -0.91 0.40
N ASP A 503 -10.11 0.13 0.97
CA ASP A 503 -9.89 0.51 2.35
C ASP A 503 -11.18 0.39 3.16
N GLN A 504 -11.13 -0.47 4.18
CA GLN A 504 -12.26 -0.70 5.06
C GLN A 504 -12.37 0.44 6.07
N TYR A 505 -13.49 1.16 6.03
CA TYR A 505 -13.77 2.31 6.89
C TYR A 505 -14.57 1.95 8.13
N ASP A 506 -15.69 1.23 7.97
CA ASP A 506 -16.59 0.83 9.04
C ASP A 506 -17.41 -0.39 8.61
N ASP A 507 -17.63 -1.34 9.52
CA ASP A 507 -18.45 -2.53 9.27
C ASP A 507 -19.96 -2.28 9.45
N MET A 508 -20.34 -1.13 10.01
CA MET A 508 -21.75 -0.81 10.27
C MET A 508 -22.62 -0.87 9.01
N ALA A 509 -22.11 -0.38 7.88
CA ALA A 509 -22.81 -0.43 6.60
C ALA A 509 -23.07 -1.87 6.13
N ARG A 510 -22.09 -2.76 6.34
CA ARG A 510 -22.20 -4.19 6.05
C ARG A 510 -23.26 -4.83 6.92
N ASP A 511 -23.12 -4.73 8.23
CA ASP A 511 -23.95 -5.46 9.19
C ASP A 511 -25.40 -4.95 9.23
N GLN A 512 -25.60 -3.63 9.17
CA GLN A 512 -26.94 -3.03 9.25
C GLN A 512 -27.69 -2.97 7.92
N THR A 513 -26.98 -2.97 6.80
CA THR A 513 -27.64 -2.71 5.51
C THR A 513 -27.42 -3.85 4.50
N LEU A 514 -26.19 -4.31 4.31
CA LEU A 514 -25.87 -5.22 3.21
C LEU A 514 -26.21 -6.69 3.56
N LEU A 515 -26.07 -7.09 4.82
CA LEU A 515 -26.40 -8.44 5.29
C LEU A 515 -27.84 -8.55 5.83
N GLY A 516 -28.55 -7.43 5.95
CA GLY A 516 -29.89 -7.39 6.49
C GLY A 516 -30.96 -7.30 5.39
N GLY A 517 -31.58 -8.40 4.99
CA GLY A 517 -32.68 -8.35 4.05
C GLY A 517 -32.79 -9.56 3.14
N GLN A 518 -33.53 -9.42 2.04
CA GLN A 518 -33.84 -10.51 1.11
C GLN A 518 -32.68 -10.78 0.12
N TYR A 519 -31.79 -9.81 -0.09
CA TYR A 519 -30.72 -9.90 -1.09
C TYR A 519 -29.38 -9.89 -0.39
N ASP A 520 -28.52 -10.86 -0.73
CA ASP A 520 -27.14 -10.94 -0.24
C ASP A 520 -26.23 -10.19 -1.21
N ILE A 521 -25.68 -9.06 -0.77
CA ILE A 521 -24.64 -8.34 -1.52
C ILE A 521 -23.28 -8.87 -1.09
N LYS A 522 -22.49 -9.36 -2.05
CA LYS A 522 -21.10 -9.76 -1.81
C LYS A 522 -20.27 -8.53 -1.49
N TYR A 523 -19.75 -8.45 -0.27
CA TYR A 523 -18.95 -7.32 0.21
C TYR A 523 -17.50 -7.76 0.40
N GLU A 524 -16.63 -7.39 -0.52
CA GLU A 524 -15.30 -7.99 -0.66
C GLU A 524 -14.19 -6.95 -0.69
N GLN A 525 -13.08 -7.29 -0.04
CA GLN A 525 -11.83 -6.55 -0.17
C GLN A 525 -11.24 -6.78 -1.56
N PHE A 526 -10.74 -5.71 -2.18
CA PHE A 526 -10.03 -5.80 -3.46
C PHE A 526 -8.75 -6.64 -3.34
N GLU A 527 -8.55 -7.53 -4.29
CA GLU A 527 -7.31 -8.29 -4.49
C GLU A 527 -6.75 -7.98 -5.88
N GLY A 528 -5.47 -7.64 -5.98
CA GLY A 528 -4.83 -7.35 -7.26
C GLY A 528 -3.91 -6.14 -7.24
N ILE A 529 -3.63 -5.62 -8.42
CA ILE A 529 -2.68 -4.52 -8.67
C ILE A 529 -3.43 -3.29 -9.15
N THR A 530 -3.09 -2.11 -8.59
CA THR A 530 -3.71 -0.84 -8.97
C THR A 530 -2.70 0.32 -8.89
N GLY A 531 -3.11 1.53 -9.26
CA GLY A 531 -2.29 2.74 -9.18
C GLY A 531 -1.17 2.79 -10.21
N ALA A 532 -0.01 3.29 -9.80
CA ALA A 532 1.15 3.42 -10.68
C ALA A 532 1.70 2.04 -11.12
N ALA A 533 1.67 1.06 -10.22
CA ALA A 533 2.11 -0.30 -10.51
C ALA A 533 1.25 -0.99 -11.58
N TYR A 534 -0.05 -0.69 -11.66
CA TYR A 534 -0.91 -1.19 -12.73
C TYR A 534 -0.36 -0.81 -14.10
N CYS A 535 -0.04 0.46 -14.32
CA CYS A 535 0.48 0.93 -15.60
C CYS A 535 1.85 0.34 -15.92
N SER A 536 2.75 0.25 -14.93
CA SER A 536 4.12 -0.21 -15.16
C SER A 536 4.25 -1.73 -15.32
N LEU A 537 3.39 -2.51 -14.64
CA LEU A 537 3.48 -3.97 -14.63
C LEU A 537 2.66 -4.62 -15.74
N PHE A 538 1.55 -4.02 -16.17
CA PHE A 538 0.73 -4.56 -17.24
C PHE A 538 1.08 -4.02 -18.63
N SER A 539 1.98 -3.06 -18.75
CA SER A 539 2.45 -2.55 -20.04
C SER A 539 3.71 -3.30 -20.49
N PRO A 540 3.68 -4.01 -21.62
CA PRO A 540 4.88 -4.64 -22.17
C PRO A 540 5.87 -3.58 -22.62
N LEU A 541 7.16 -3.85 -22.49
CA LEU A 541 8.22 -2.95 -22.95
C LEU A 541 8.29 -2.92 -24.49
N ILE A 542 8.13 -4.08 -25.10
CA ILE A 542 8.11 -4.29 -26.56
C ILE A 542 6.85 -5.11 -26.87
N PRO A 543 6.11 -4.81 -27.93
CA PRO A 543 4.99 -5.63 -28.36
C PRO A 543 5.43 -7.09 -28.57
N GLU A 544 4.69 -8.03 -28.03
CA GLU A 544 5.04 -9.47 -28.11
C GLU A 544 5.09 -9.95 -29.57
N LYS A 545 4.30 -9.34 -30.45
CA LYS A 545 4.32 -9.61 -31.88
C LYS A 545 5.68 -9.34 -32.50
N ASP A 546 6.30 -8.20 -32.16
CA ASP A 546 7.61 -7.82 -32.71
C ASP A 546 8.71 -8.79 -32.25
N LEU A 547 8.61 -9.31 -31.01
CA LEU A 547 9.51 -10.36 -30.52
C LEU A 547 9.32 -11.69 -31.28
N LEU A 548 8.08 -12.05 -31.63
CA LEU A 548 7.78 -13.26 -32.37
C LEU A 548 8.18 -13.16 -33.83
N GLU A 549 8.01 -11.99 -34.47
CA GLU A 549 8.43 -11.73 -35.83
C GLU A 549 9.96 -11.79 -35.98
N ASP A 550 10.69 -11.23 -35.01
CA ASP A 550 12.16 -11.32 -34.97
C ASP A 550 12.64 -12.77 -34.84
N PHE A 551 11.98 -13.59 -34.02
CA PHE A 551 12.27 -15.01 -33.90
C PHE A 551 11.99 -15.78 -35.20
N GLY A 552 10.90 -15.43 -35.89
CA GLY A 552 10.55 -16.02 -37.20
C GLY A 552 11.53 -15.62 -38.31
N THR A 553 12.01 -14.39 -38.31
CA THR A 553 12.98 -13.88 -39.28
C THR A 553 14.37 -14.52 -39.09
N GLY A 554 14.80 -14.73 -37.84
CA GLY A 554 16.05 -15.43 -37.52
C GLY A 554 16.07 -16.89 -38.02
N GLN A 555 14.93 -17.58 -37.97
CA GLN A 555 14.79 -18.93 -38.54
C GLN A 555 14.81 -18.93 -40.07
N LYS A 556 14.23 -17.92 -40.74
CA LYS A 556 14.28 -17.78 -42.19
C LYS A 556 15.70 -17.48 -42.70
N LEU A 557 16.42 -16.61 -42.04
CA LEU A 557 17.81 -16.29 -42.38
C LEU A 557 18.75 -17.51 -42.22
N ALA A 558 18.51 -18.37 -41.23
CA ALA A 558 19.25 -19.60 -41.05
C ALA A 558 18.90 -20.63 -42.14
N GLY A 559 17.63 -20.72 -42.58
CA GLY A 559 17.19 -21.58 -43.67
C GLY A 559 17.72 -21.13 -45.03
N ASP A 560 17.77 -19.84 -45.31
CA ASP A 560 18.26 -19.29 -46.57
C ASP A 560 19.79 -19.39 -46.66
N ALA A 561 20.53 -19.40 -45.57
CA ALA A 561 21.97 -19.63 -45.57
C ALA A 561 22.36 -21.08 -45.92
N ASP A 562 21.55 -22.04 -45.51
CA ASP A 562 21.77 -23.46 -45.89
C ASP A 562 21.40 -23.74 -47.35
N THR A 563 20.39 -23.04 -47.91
CA THR A 563 20.05 -23.17 -49.33
C THR A 563 21.05 -22.47 -50.28
N ALA A 564 21.69 -21.40 -49.84
CA ALA A 564 22.72 -20.72 -50.63
C ALA A 564 24.05 -21.50 -50.74
N ASN A 565 24.35 -22.38 -49.77
CA ASN A 565 25.55 -23.22 -49.81
C ASN A 565 25.39 -24.51 -50.68
N HIS A 566 24.19 -24.84 -51.15
CA HIS A 566 23.98 -26.01 -52.00
C HIS A 566 23.92 -25.72 -53.52
N THR A 567 24.04 -24.44 -53.94
CA THR A 567 23.96 -24.07 -55.37
C THR A 567 25.31 -23.68 -56.02
N SER A 568 26.44 -23.91 -55.36
CA SER A 568 27.77 -23.53 -55.92
C SER A 568 28.69 -24.69 -56.24
N THR A 569 28.16 -25.84 -56.65
CA THR A 569 28.98 -26.90 -57.28
C THR A 569 28.18 -27.58 -58.40
N THR A 570 28.27 -27.02 -59.60
CA THR A 570 28.32 -27.72 -60.91
C THR A 570 28.30 -26.65 -62.01
N ASN A 571 29.45 -26.36 -62.58
CA ASN A 571 29.67 -26.25 -64.03
C ASN A 571 31.17 -26.18 -64.29
N GLY A 572 31.73 -27.27 -64.71
CA GLY A 572 33.05 -27.35 -65.34
C GLY A 572 32.91 -27.12 -66.84
N PRO A 573 34.00 -27.09 -67.59
CA PRO A 573 34.17 -26.23 -68.74
C PRO A 573 33.75 -26.91 -70.06
N ASP A 574 33.33 -26.05 -70.98
CA ASP A 574 33.71 -26.12 -72.38
C ASP A 574 33.64 -24.73 -72.99
#